data_c0f1b8e5d8b47284a5d5c453b79603e5
#
_entry.id   c0f1b8e5d8b47284a5d5c453b79603e5
#
_cell.length_a   1.000
_cell.length_b   1.000
_cell.length_c   1.000
_cell.angle_alpha   90.00
_cell.angle_beta   90.00
_cell.angle_gamma   90.00
#
_symmetry.space_group_name_H-M   'P 1'
#
loop_
_entity.id
_entity.type
_entity.pdbx_description
1 polymer ?
#
loop_
_entity_poly.entity_id
_entity_poly.type
_entity_poly.pdbx_seq_one_letter_code
_entity_poly.pdbx_strand_id
1 'polypeptide(L)'
;MRYLALCTDYDGTLATDGRVLPETESALERLLASGRRLVLVTGRELDDLQKVCPRLDLFEYVVAENGALLYQPSTDEETPLAPPPPEAFVTLLRQRGVGPISVGRVIVATWEPHESTVLATIRDLGLELQVIFNKGAVMILPAGVNKATGLASALEKMELSPHNAVGIGDAENDHALLALCECSAAVANALPTLKGAADLVTAGDHGAGVVELIEELLRDDLASLEPRLERHNVLLGTDDQGNEIHIRPHGETLLVVGADGAGKSELATGLMEKLAAASYSFCVIDVEGDYGTVAKAVSLGSPSRPPTANEILKLLRGAGQSAVVNLSGLPASDRRPFLMDLTPKLAELRARSGRPHWVVVDETHDLLPANEASGELLPLGDGESVLHITERPNLVTREVLRATSLFIALGASAQTLLDEFCQVSGLERPVTRFAPPKKGEALAWRPASPNARPVRLNIAAPQHGRAAAGAASGVGKTGIERPARARTGPLH
;
A
#
# COMPACT_ATOMS: atom_id res chain seq x y z
N MET A 1 -9.25 11.78 3.40
CA MET A 1 -9.73 10.95 2.28
C MET A 1 -8.70 9.87 2.03
N ARG A 2 -9.07 8.61 2.23
CA ARG A 2 -8.20 7.43 2.05
C ARG A 2 -8.22 6.95 0.60
N TYR A 3 -9.42 6.80 0.05
CA TYR A 3 -9.60 6.31 -1.31
C TYR A 3 -9.67 7.46 -2.30
N LEU A 4 -8.63 7.58 -3.12
CA LEU A 4 -8.43 8.69 -4.07
C LEU A 4 -8.80 8.30 -5.50
N ALA A 5 -8.91 7.00 -5.81
CA ALA A 5 -9.29 6.50 -7.11
C ALA A 5 -10.34 5.39 -7.03
N LEU A 6 -11.31 5.42 -7.95
CA LEU A 6 -12.17 4.29 -8.28
C LEU A 6 -11.72 3.70 -9.62
N CYS A 7 -11.41 2.41 -9.59
CA CYS A 7 -10.94 1.63 -10.73
C CYS A 7 -12.03 0.62 -11.11
N THR A 8 -12.71 0.84 -12.22
CA THR A 8 -13.89 0.05 -12.60
C THR A 8 -13.66 -0.72 -13.89
N ASP A 9 -14.12 -1.98 -13.93
CA ASP A 9 -14.31 -2.67 -15.18
C ASP A 9 -15.48 -2.05 -15.97
N TYR A 10 -15.56 -2.36 -17.27
CA TYR A 10 -16.59 -1.84 -18.17
C TYR A 10 -17.77 -2.80 -18.34
N ASP A 11 -17.52 -3.98 -18.97
CA ASP A 11 -18.58 -4.87 -19.44
C ASP A 11 -19.16 -5.76 -18.33
N GLY A 12 -20.41 -5.51 -17.95
CA GLY A 12 -21.05 -6.24 -16.87
C GLY A 12 -20.81 -5.61 -15.49
N THR A 13 -19.99 -4.55 -15.43
CA THR A 13 -19.74 -3.77 -14.22
C THR A 13 -20.28 -2.35 -14.37
N LEU A 14 -19.65 -1.49 -15.17
CA LEU A 14 -20.09 -0.12 -15.39
C LEU A 14 -21.23 -0.07 -16.40
N ALA A 15 -21.14 -0.88 -17.46
CA ALA A 15 -22.06 -0.90 -18.58
C ALA A 15 -23.05 -2.08 -18.49
N THR A 16 -24.31 -1.79 -18.83
CA THR A 16 -25.37 -2.78 -19.10
C THR A 16 -25.55 -2.87 -20.60
N ASP A 17 -25.43 -4.06 -21.17
CA ASP A 17 -25.53 -4.29 -22.63
C ASP A 17 -24.62 -3.34 -23.45
N GLY A 18 -23.42 -3.10 -22.96
CA GLY A 18 -22.40 -2.26 -23.58
C GLY A 18 -22.64 -0.75 -23.47
N ARG A 19 -23.59 -0.29 -22.67
CA ARG A 19 -23.91 1.14 -22.47
C ARG A 19 -23.91 1.52 -21.00
N VAL A 20 -23.34 2.68 -20.71
CA VAL A 20 -23.42 3.30 -19.37
C VAL A 20 -24.74 4.06 -19.27
N LEU A 21 -25.47 3.87 -18.19
CA LEU A 21 -26.75 4.54 -17.97
C LEU A 21 -26.54 5.97 -17.42
N PRO A 22 -27.46 6.93 -17.69
CA PRO A 22 -27.34 8.32 -17.22
C PRO A 22 -27.17 8.47 -15.70
N GLU A 23 -27.81 7.60 -14.91
CA GLU A 23 -27.71 7.59 -13.46
C GLU A 23 -26.26 7.23 -13.01
N THR A 24 -25.64 6.28 -13.71
CA THR A 24 -24.26 5.88 -13.47
C THR A 24 -23.28 7.00 -13.87
N GLU A 25 -23.48 7.63 -15.04
CA GLU A 25 -22.66 8.79 -15.45
C GLU A 25 -22.75 9.92 -14.42
N SER A 26 -23.96 10.24 -13.95
CA SER A 26 -24.14 11.27 -12.91
C SER A 26 -23.45 10.93 -11.59
N ALA A 27 -23.41 9.66 -11.21
CA ALA A 27 -22.68 9.22 -10.02
C ALA A 27 -21.16 9.37 -10.19
N LEU A 28 -20.61 9.02 -11.37
CA LEU A 28 -19.21 9.24 -11.70
C LEU A 28 -18.83 10.73 -11.64
N GLU A 29 -19.68 11.61 -12.17
CA GLU A 29 -19.47 13.06 -12.10
C GLU A 29 -19.46 13.58 -10.65
N ARG A 30 -20.35 13.08 -9.78
CA ARG A 30 -20.33 13.42 -8.35
C ARG A 30 -19.07 12.93 -7.66
N LEU A 31 -18.58 11.72 -8.02
CA LEU A 31 -17.33 11.20 -7.47
C LEU A 31 -16.14 12.10 -7.87
N LEU A 32 -16.05 12.52 -9.13
CA LEU A 32 -15.03 13.47 -9.60
C LEU A 32 -15.12 14.81 -8.87
N ALA A 33 -16.34 15.33 -8.67
CA ALA A 33 -16.57 16.59 -7.93
C ALA A 33 -16.10 16.52 -6.46
N SER A 34 -16.00 15.33 -5.88
CA SER A 34 -15.43 15.12 -4.53
C SER A 34 -13.89 15.21 -4.49
N GLY A 35 -13.22 15.35 -5.64
CA GLY A 35 -11.77 15.36 -5.77
C GLY A 35 -11.15 13.96 -5.98
N ARG A 36 -11.96 12.91 -6.08
CA ARG A 36 -11.51 11.56 -6.45
C ARG A 36 -11.31 11.44 -7.96
N ARG A 37 -10.59 10.43 -8.36
CA ARG A 37 -10.17 10.17 -9.75
C ARG A 37 -10.77 8.85 -10.25
N LEU A 38 -10.92 8.72 -11.55
CA LEU A 38 -11.50 7.53 -12.18
C LEU A 38 -10.49 6.88 -13.12
N VAL A 39 -10.41 5.55 -13.05
CA VAL A 39 -9.65 4.71 -13.98
C VAL A 39 -10.61 3.65 -14.53
N LEU A 40 -10.71 3.56 -15.85
CA LEU A 40 -11.43 2.49 -16.52
C LEU A 40 -10.46 1.36 -16.85
N VAL A 41 -10.83 0.11 -16.54
CA VAL A 41 -9.95 -1.06 -16.77
C VAL A 41 -10.75 -2.13 -17.50
N THR A 42 -10.49 -2.35 -18.77
CA THR A 42 -11.33 -3.19 -19.65
C THR A 42 -10.53 -4.20 -20.47
N GLY A 43 -11.16 -5.30 -20.84
CA GLY A 43 -10.65 -6.24 -21.84
C GLY A 43 -10.84 -5.78 -23.27
N ARG A 44 -11.64 -4.74 -23.52
CA ARG A 44 -11.93 -4.23 -24.87
C ARG A 44 -10.69 -3.62 -25.51
N GLU A 45 -10.64 -3.72 -26.84
CA GLU A 45 -9.76 -2.90 -27.67
C GLU A 45 -10.20 -1.43 -27.61
N LEU A 46 -9.25 -0.50 -27.67
CA LEU A 46 -9.53 0.92 -27.53
C LEU A 46 -10.50 1.43 -28.60
N ASP A 47 -10.30 1.05 -29.87
CA ASP A 47 -11.16 1.50 -30.97
C ASP A 47 -12.62 1.01 -30.82
N ASP A 48 -12.83 -0.13 -30.19
CA ASP A 48 -14.16 -0.65 -29.88
C ASP A 48 -14.78 0.07 -28.68
N LEU A 49 -13.99 0.30 -27.64
CA LEU A 49 -14.42 1.04 -26.45
C LEU A 49 -14.85 2.46 -26.79
N GLN A 50 -14.11 3.18 -27.64
CA GLN A 50 -14.45 4.55 -28.10
C GLN A 50 -15.80 4.64 -28.82
N LYS A 51 -16.26 3.57 -29.47
CA LYS A 51 -17.56 3.53 -30.13
C LYS A 51 -18.73 3.38 -29.15
N VAL A 52 -18.52 2.69 -28.03
CA VAL A 52 -19.57 2.33 -27.08
C VAL A 52 -19.60 3.17 -25.82
N CYS A 53 -18.49 3.82 -25.48
CA CYS A 53 -18.33 4.68 -24.30
C CYS A 53 -18.02 6.12 -24.73
N PRO A 54 -19.04 6.97 -24.95
CA PRO A 54 -18.84 8.36 -25.39
C PRO A 54 -18.22 9.26 -24.29
N ARG A 55 -18.28 8.83 -23.01
CA ARG A 55 -17.83 9.63 -21.88
C ARG A 55 -16.47 9.13 -21.31
N LEU A 56 -15.53 8.77 -22.19
CA LEU A 56 -14.16 8.48 -21.78
C LEU A 56 -13.44 9.67 -21.14
N ASP A 57 -13.91 10.88 -21.39
CA ASP A 57 -13.44 12.13 -20.79
C ASP A 57 -13.55 12.16 -19.25
N LEU A 58 -14.41 11.34 -18.65
CA LEU A 58 -14.54 11.21 -17.20
C LEU A 58 -13.34 10.47 -16.56
N PHE A 59 -12.63 9.66 -17.33
CA PHE A 59 -11.53 8.86 -16.83
C PHE A 59 -10.19 9.54 -17.06
N GLU A 60 -9.37 9.58 -16.02
CA GLU A 60 -8.02 10.12 -16.15
C GLU A 60 -7.12 9.20 -16.99
N TYR A 61 -7.27 7.88 -16.78
CA TYR A 61 -6.67 6.84 -17.60
C TYR A 61 -7.67 5.75 -17.93
N VAL A 62 -7.50 5.18 -19.10
CA VAL A 62 -8.15 3.94 -19.54
C VAL A 62 -7.10 2.87 -19.75
N VAL A 63 -7.23 1.78 -19.03
CA VAL A 63 -6.44 0.56 -19.18
C VAL A 63 -7.23 -0.36 -20.08
N ALA A 64 -6.90 -0.39 -21.36
CA ALA A 64 -7.54 -1.21 -22.38
C ALA A 64 -6.77 -2.52 -22.64
N GLU A 65 -7.32 -3.36 -23.51
CA GLU A 65 -6.70 -4.60 -23.96
C GLU A 65 -6.24 -5.49 -22.79
N ASN A 66 -7.10 -5.59 -21.77
CA ASN A 66 -6.87 -6.41 -20.57
C ASN A 66 -5.57 -6.08 -19.83
N GLY A 67 -5.15 -4.82 -19.85
CA GLY A 67 -3.94 -4.33 -19.16
C GLY A 67 -2.76 -4.06 -20.08
N ALA A 68 -2.89 -4.29 -21.38
CA ALA A 68 -1.78 -4.18 -22.32
C ALA A 68 -1.59 -2.78 -22.93
N LEU A 69 -2.63 -1.94 -22.89
CA LEU A 69 -2.64 -0.59 -23.45
C LEU A 69 -3.10 0.41 -22.41
N LEU A 70 -2.33 1.46 -22.18
CA LEU A 70 -2.71 2.61 -21.40
C LEU A 70 -3.08 3.75 -22.32
N TYR A 71 -4.27 4.33 -22.12
CA TYR A 71 -4.77 5.47 -22.87
C TYR A 71 -5.11 6.62 -21.93
N GLN A 72 -4.71 7.83 -22.28
CA GLN A 72 -5.03 9.05 -21.54
C GLN A 72 -5.99 9.91 -22.38
N PRO A 73 -7.29 9.96 -22.03
CA PRO A 73 -8.29 10.67 -22.82
C PRO A 73 -8.03 12.19 -23.00
N SER A 74 -7.45 12.82 -21.97
CA SER A 74 -7.17 14.27 -21.98
C SER A 74 -6.10 14.71 -22.98
N THR A 75 -5.21 13.81 -23.38
CA THR A 75 -4.09 14.07 -24.30
C THR A 75 -4.16 13.24 -25.58
N ASP A 76 -5.11 12.30 -25.66
CA ASP A 76 -5.23 11.30 -26.74
C ASP A 76 -3.97 10.45 -26.91
N GLU A 77 -3.23 10.25 -25.79
CA GLU A 77 -1.98 9.49 -25.79
C GLU A 77 -2.23 8.01 -25.54
N GLU A 78 -1.74 7.17 -26.48
CA GLU A 78 -1.72 5.71 -26.33
C GLU A 78 -0.30 5.26 -25.95
N THR A 79 -0.18 4.43 -24.90
CA THR A 79 1.09 3.86 -24.45
C THR A 79 0.92 2.34 -24.35
N PRO A 80 1.43 1.55 -25.32
CA PRO A 80 1.53 0.09 -25.19
C PRO A 80 2.43 -0.28 -24.01
N LEU A 81 1.95 -1.17 -23.13
CA LEU A 81 2.68 -1.60 -21.93
C LEU A 81 3.50 -2.87 -22.16
N ALA A 82 3.35 -3.51 -23.31
CA ALA A 82 4.12 -4.66 -23.72
C ALA A 82 4.21 -4.76 -25.26
N PRO A 83 5.17 -5.48 -25.82
CA PRO A 83 5.24 -5.71 -27.26
C PRO A 83 4.08 -6.63 -27.72
N PRO A 84 3.47 -6.37 -28.90
CA PRO A 84 2.42 -7.22 -29.43
C PRO A 84 2.96 -8.61 -29.81
N PRO A 85 2.09 -9.65 -29.87
CA PRO A 85 2.44 -10.93 -30.47
C PRO A 85 2.93 -10.74 -31.93
N PRO A 86 3.90 -11.53 -32.39
CA PRO A 86 4.45 -11.39 -33.75
C PRO A 86 3.39 -11.65 -34.83
N GLU A 87 3.48 -10.98 -35.97
CA GLU A 87 2.55 -11.17 -37.10
C GLU A 87 2.47 -12.62 -37.58
N ALA A 88 3.59 -13.38 -37.48
CA ALA A 88 3.64 -14.78 -37.79
C ALA A 88 2.64 -15.61 -36.94
N PHE A 89 2.41 -15.21 -35.70
CA PHE A 89 1.43 -15.86 -34.82
C PHE A 89 0.01 -15.71 -35.36
N VAL A 90 -0.41 -14.48 -35.68
CA VAL A 90 -1.73 -14.21 -36.22
C VAL A 90 -1.94 -14.88 -37.60
N THR A 91 -0.91 -14.85 -38.42
CA THR A 91 -0.93 -15.50 -39.73
C THR A 91 -1.12 -17.03 -39.60
N LEU A 92 -0.41 -17.66 -38.68
CA LEU A 92 -0.51 -19.10 -38.45
C LEU A 92 -1.88 -19.49 -37.83
N LEU A 93 -2.44 -18.65 -36.94
CA LEU A 93 -3.79 -18.87 -36.41
C LEU A 93 -4.84 -18.88 -37.54
N ARG A 94 -4.78 -17.92 -38.49
CA ARG A 94 -5.68 -17.85 -39.64
C ARG A 94 -5.52 -19.07 -40.52
N GLN A 95 -4.28 -19.50 -40.79
CA GLN A 95 -4.01 -20.72 -41.58
C GLN A 95 -4.55 -21.99 -40.92
N ARG A 96 -4.65 -22.01 -39.57
CA ARG A 96 -5.22 -23.12 -38.80
C ARG A 96 -6.74 -23.05 -38.64
N GLY A 97 -7.39 -22.08 -39.30
CA GLY A 97 -8.85 -21.95 -39.33
C GLY A 97 -9.40 -21.31 -38.05
N VAL A 98 -8.59 -20.62 -37.25
CA VAL A 98 -9.07 -19.82 -36.11
C VAL A 98 -9.78 -18.60 -36.63
N GLY A 99 -11.01 -18.35 -36.15
CA GLY A 99 -11.79 -17.19 -36.53
C GLY A 99 -13.13 -17.09 -35.78
N PRO A 100 -13.63 -15.88 -35.54
CA PRO A 100 -13.00 -14.58 -35.87
C PRO A 100 -11.76 -14.29 -35.03
N ILE A 101 -10.81 -13.54 -35.57
CA ILE A 101 -9.64 -13.03 -34.85
C ILE A 101 -9.73 -11.51 -34.83
N SER A 102 -9.67 -10.91 -33.67
CA SER A 102 -9.41 -9.48 -33.44
C SER A 102 -7.96 -9.23 -33.11
N VAL A 103 -7.40 -8.13 -33.56
CA VAL A 103 -6.00 -7.73 -33.33
C VAL A 103 -5.99 -6.28 -32.89
N GLY A 104 -5.74 -6.06 -31.60
CA GLY A 104 -5.56 -4.72 -31.01
C GLY A 104 -4.14 -4.18 -31.18
N ARG A 105 -3.76 -3.22 -30.35
CA ARG A 105 -2.38 -2.69 -30.30
C ARG A 105 -1.40 -3.75 -29.77
N VAL A 106 -1.84 -4.53 -28.78
CA VAL A 106 -1.07 -5.59 -28.14
C VAL A 106 -1.83 -6.91 -28.08
N ILE A 107 -3.13 -6.88 -27.76
CA ILE A 107 -3.97 -8.06 -27.63
C ILE A 107 -4.24 -8.73 -28.97
N VAL A 108 -4.29 -10.06 -28.98
CA VAL A 108 -4.94 -10.84 -30.02
C VAL A 108 -6.07 -11.61 -29.38
N ALA A 109 -7.28 -11.55 -29.90
CA ALA A 109 -8.43 -12.21 -29.33
C ALA A 109 -9.19 -13.08 -30.32
N THR A 110 -9.76 -14.17 -29.85
CA THR A 110 -10.69 -15.03 -30.57
C THR A 110 -11.75 -15.56 -29.61
N TRP A 111 -12.52 -16.55 -29.99
CA TRP A 111 -13.59 -17.15 -29.19
C TRP A 111 -13.39 -18.65 -29.01
N GLU A 112 -13.96 -19.22 -27.99
CA GLU A 112 -14.10 -20.67 -27.89
C GLU A 112 -14.84 -21.23 -29.13
N PRO A 113 -14.46 -22.44 -29.60
CA PRO A 113 -13.56 -23.44 -29.01
C PRO A 113 -12.13 -23.42 -29.60
N HIS A 114 -11.55 -22.27 -29.88
CA HIS A 114 -10.24 -22.17 -30.53
C HIS A 114 -9.02 -22.22 -29.58
N GLU A 115 -9.23 -22.33 -28.26
CA GLU A 115 -8.19 -22.29 -27.23
C GLU A 115 -7.09 -23.33 -27.44
N SER A 116 -7.44 -24.56 -27.82
CA SER A 116 -6.48 -25.63 -28.05
C SER A 116 -5.57 -25.33 -29.25
N THR A 117 -6.13 -24.74 -30.31
CA THR A 117 -5.36 -24.33 -31.51
C THR A 117 -4.44 -23.17 -31.20
N VAL A 118 -4.91 -22.21 -30.39
CA VAL A 118 -4.11 -21.08 -29.91
C VAL A 118 -2.91 -21.58 -29.11
N LEU A 119 -3.12 -22.44 -28.11
CA LEU A 119 -2.06 -22.98 -27.27
C LEU A 119 -1.03 -23.81 -28.11
N ALA A 120 -1.52 -24.61 -29.05
CA ALA A 120 -0.62 -25.35 -29.99
C ALA A 120 0.22 -24.37 -30.82
N THR A 121 -0.37 -23.25 -31.27
CA THR A 121 0.34 -22.27 -32.09
C THR A 121 1.41 -21.52 -31.30
N ILE A 122 1.11 -21.15 -30.03
CA ILE A 122 2.07 -20.53 -29.09
C ILE A 122 3.27 -21.47 -28.89
N ARG A 123 3.01 -22.74 -28.61
CA ARG A 123 4.06 -23.76 -28.42
C ARG A 123 4.92 -23.97 -29.68
N ASP A 124 4.28 -24.10 -30.85
CA ASP A 124 4.99 -24.41 -32.09
C ASP A 124 5.90 -23.26 -32.55
N LEU A 125 5.55 -22.02 -32.20
CA LEU A 125 6.37 -20.83 -32.45
C LEU A 125 7.33 -20.49 -31.29
N GLY A 126 7.28 -21.22 -30.17
CA GLY A 126 8.14 -21.00 -29.02
C GLY A 126 7.91 -19.60 -28.36
N LEU A 127 6.67 -19.10 -28.35
CA LEU A 127 6.35 -17.76 -27.86
C LEU A 127 6.01 -17.76 -26.35
N GLU A 128 6.41 -16.72 -25.65
CA GLU A 128 6.04 -16.47 -24.26
C GLU A 128 4.75 -15.65 -24.19
N LEU A 129 3.62 -16.29 -24.52
CA LEU A 129 2.29 -15.69 -24.46
C LEU A 129 1.43 -16.45 -23.46
N GLN A 130 0.49 -15.72 -22.85
CA GLN A 130 -0.54 -16.28 -21.97
C GLN A 130 -1.91 -16.18 -22.62
N VAL A 131 -2.80 -17.08 -22.22
CA VAL A 131 -4.21 -17.09 -22.63
C VAL A 131 -5.07 -16.77 -21.41
N ILE A 132 -5.95 -15.80 -21.56
CA ILE A 132 -6.91 -15.38 -20.53
C ILE A 132 -8.32 -15.60 -21.10
N PHE A 133 -9.20 -16.21 -20.30
CA PHE A 133 -10.59 -16.41 -20.65
C PHE A 133 -11.45 -15.31 -20.03
N ASN A 134 -12.46 -14.85 -20.77
CA ASN A 134 -13.48 -13.95 -20.27
C ASN A 134 -14.77 -14.16 -21.05
N LYS A 135 -15.81 -14.72 -20.38
CA LYS A 135 -17.15 -14.91 -20.97
C LYS A 135 -17.12 -15.56 -22.38
N GLY A 136 -16.25 -16.57 -22.59
CA GLY A 136 -16.08 -17.29 -23.88
C GLY A 136 -15.08 -16.62 -24.84
N ALA A 137 -14.59 -15.42 -24.57
CA ALA A 137 -13.48 -14.86 -25.32
C ALA A 137 -12.15 -15.52 -24.89
N VAL A 138 -11.29 -15.76 -25.86
CA VAL A 138 -9.92 -16.30 -25.71
C VAL A 138 -8.95 -15.17 -26.04
N MET A 139 -8.40 -14.54 -25.01
CA MET A 139 -7.50 -13.38 -25.10
C MET A 139 -6.06 -13.83 -25.01
N ILE A 140 -5.24 -13.45 -25.98
CA ILE A 140 -3.82 -13.80 -26.05
C ILE A 140 -2.99 -12.55 -25.83
N LEU A 141 -2.13 -12.57 -24.84
CA LEU A 141 -1.34 -11.45 -24.35
C LEU A 141 0.09 -11.88 -24.06
N PRO A 142 1.07 -10.96 -24.06
CA PRO A 142 2.40 -11.23 -23.51
C PRO A 142 2.30 -11.72 -22.06
N ALA A 143 3.23 -12.62 -21.68
CA ALA A 143 3.26 -13.16 -20.32
C ALA A 143 3.37 -12.05 -19.26
N GLY A 144 2.59 -12.17 -18.18
CA GLY A 144 2.57 -11.21 -17.08
C GLY A 144 1.71 -9.96 -17.28
N VAL A 145 1.08 -9.79 -18.46
CA VAL A 145 0.15 -8.67 -18.73
C VAL A 145 -1.26 -9.03 -18.30
N ASN A 146 -1.86 -8.26 -17.43
CA ASN A 146 -3.25 -8.41 -16.99
C ASN A 146 -3.80 -7.06 -16.50
N LYS A 147 -5.08 -7.01 -16.16
CA LYS A 147 -5.74 -5.77 -15.67
C LYS A 147 -5.02 -5.12 -14.48
N ALA A 148 -4.42 -5.92 -13.57
CA ALA A 148 -3.68 -5.38 -12.43
C ALA A 148 -2.37 -4.71 -12.84
N THR A 149 -1.60 -5.30 -13.75
CA THR A 149 -0.32 -4.71 -14.21
C THR A 149 -0.57 -3.42 -14.99
N GLY A 150 -1.63 -3.36 -15.80
CA GLY A 150 -2.05 -2.15 -16.50
C GLY A 150 -2.53 -1.06 -15.52
N LEU A 151 -3.34 -1.45 -14.52
CA LEU A 151 -3.78 -0.51 -13.47
C LEU A 151 -2.61 0.01 -12.64
N ALA A 152 -1.65 -0.84 -12.29
CA ALA A 152 -0.46 -0.39 -11.56
C ALA A 152 0.30 0.70 -12.32
N SER A 153 0.44 0.55 -13.66
CA SER A 153 1.05 1.57 -14.52
C SER A 153 0.24 2.88 -14.56
N ALA A 154 -1.10 2.80 -14.58
CA ALA A 154 -1.96 3.98 -14.51
C ALA A 154 -1.80 4.70 -13.16
N LEU A 155 -1.88 3.96 -12.05
CA LEU A 155 -1.74 4.53 -10.70
C LEU A 155 -0.35 5.15 -10.48
N GLU A 156 0.71 4.55 -11.02
CA GLU A 156 2.06 5.13 -10.97
C GLU A 156 2.12 6.50 -11.68
N LYS A 157 1.57 6.61 -12.90
CA LYS A 157 1.47 7.89 -13.62
C LYS A 157 0.61 8.93 -12.89
N MET A 158 -0.39 8.47 -12.14
CA MET A 158 -1.24 9.30 -11.29
C MET A 158 -0.58 9.67 -9.95
N GLU A 159 0.61 9.19 -9.67
CA GLU A 159 1.29 9.30 -8.37
C GLU A 159 0.45 8.71 -7.21
N LEU A 160 -0.38 7.70 -7.46
CA LEU A 160 -1.19 7.02 -6.45
C LEU A 160 -0.62 5.64 -6.11
N SER A 161 -0.92 5.19 -4.88
CA SER A 161 -0.70 3.80 -4.46
C SER A 161 -1.95 2.96 -4.73
N PRO A 162 -1.83 1.65 -5.03
CA PRO A 162 -2.96 0.73 -5.02
C PRO A 162 -3.74 0.74 -3.68
N HIS A 163 -3.05 1.08 -2.57
CA HIS A 163 -3.68 1.23 -1.25
C HIS A 163 -4.58 2.48 -1.11
N ASN A 164 -4.61 3.34 -2.12
CA ASN A 164 -5.53 4.48 -2.20
C ASN A 164 -6.61 4.28 -3.28
N ALA A 165 -6.74 3.06 -3.80
CA ALA A 165 -7.69 2.72 -4.85
C ALA A 165 -8.75 1.71 -4.36
N VAL A 166 -9.95 1.89 -4.90
CA VAL A 166 -11.04 0.91 -4.82
C VAL A 166 -11.23 0.29 -6.19
N GLY A 167 -11.25 -1.04 -6.27
CA GLY A 167 -11.52 -1.78 -7.50
C GLY A 167 -12.93 -2.35 -7.51
N ILE A 168 -13.62 -2.33 -8.65
CA ILE A 168 -14.92 -2.97 -8.85
C ILE A 168 -14.97 -3.73 -10.17
N GLY A 169 -15.53 -4.95 -10.14
CA GLY A 169 -15.57 -5.85 -11.29
C GLY A 169 -16.63 -6.93 -11.18
N ASP A 170 -16.74 -7.79 -12.22
CA ASP A 170 -17.75 -8.86 -12.29
C ASP A 170 -17.26 -10.22 -12.82
N ALA A 171 -16.10 -10.29 -13.51
CA ALA A 171 -15.66 -11.43 -14.30
C ALA A 171 -14.32 -12.03 -13.88
N GLU A 172 -13.89 -13.12 -14.57
CA GLU A 172 -12.67 -13.86 -14.26
C GLU A 172 -11.41 -13.00 -14.32
N ASN A 173 -11.32 -12.12 -15.31
CA ASN A 173 -10.16 -11.25 -15.53
C ASN A 173 -10.07 -10.08 -14.54
N ASP A 174 -11.07 -9.91 -13.65
CA ASP A 174 -11.08 -8.87 -12.60
C ASP A 174 -10.42 -9.32 -11.29
N HIS A 175 -10.20 -10.63 -11.08
CA HIS A 175 -9.58 -11.11 -9.85
C HIS A 175 -8.26 -10.40 -9.52
N ALA A 176 -7.39 -10.22 -10.52
CA ALA A 176 -6.12 -9.54 -10.33
C ALA A 176 -6.29 -8.03 -10.05
N LEU A 177 -7.23 -7.38 -10.75
CA LEU A 177 -7.60 -5.98 -10.51
C LEU A 177 -8.07 -5.76 -9.07
N LEU A 178 -9.01 -6.60 -8.59
CA LEU A 178 -9.55 -6.50 -7.24
C LEU A 178 -8.52 -6.81 -6.17
N ALA A 179 -7.65 -7.80 -6.41
CA ALA A 179 -6.57 -8.15 -5.48
C ALA A 179 -5.52 -7.04 -5.34
N LEU A 180 -5.30 -6.23 -6.39
CA LEU A 180 -4.34 -5.12 -6.37
C LEU A 180 -4.85 -3.95 -5.51
N CYS A 181 -6.14 -3.62 -5.58
CA CYS A 181 -6.72 -2.47 -4.89
C CYS A 181 -6.85 -2.72 -3.39
N GLU A 182 -6.74 -1.67 -2.59
CA GLU A 182 -6.92 -1.75 -1.13
C GLU A 182 -8.31 -2.25 -0.74
N CYS A 183 -9.35 -1.74 -1.38
CA CYS A 183 -10.70 -2.24 -1.24
C CYS A 183 -11.19 -2.81 -2.57
N SER A 184 -11.82 -3.97 -2.51
CA SER A 184 -12.36 -4.67 -3.66
C SER A 184 -13.88 -4.82 -3.55
N ALA A 185 -14.58 -4.53 -4.63
CA ALA A 185 -16.02 -4.67 -4.74
C ALA A 185 -16.41 -5.58 -5.92
N ALA A 186 -17.42 -6.39 -5.74
CA ALA A 186 -18.04 -7.15 -6.81
C ALA A 186 -19.50 -6.73 -6.95
N VAL A 187 -19.96 -6.49 -8.20
CA VAL A 187 -21.37 -6.18 -8.45
C VAL A 187 -22.27 -7.42 -8.26
N ALA A 188 -23.59 -7.21 -8.07
CA ALA A 188 -24.53 -8.30 -7.78
C ALA A 188 -24.57 -9.38 -8.86
N ASN A 189 -24.30 -9.05 -10.12
CA ASN A 189 -24.22 -10.01 -11.23
C ASN A 189 -22.84 -10.67 -11.39
N ALA A 190 -21.86 -10.34 -10.54
CA ALA A 190 -20.51 -10.91 -10.63
C ALA A 190 -20.50 -12.42 -10.40
N LEU A 191 -19.45 -13.07 -10.90
CA LEU A 191 -19.21 -14.49 -10.68
C LEU A 191 -19.14 -14.84 -9.20
N PRO A 192 -19.66 -16.01 -8.77
CA PRO A 192 -19.62 -16.43 -7.37
C PRO A 192 -18.20 -16.45 -6.78
N THR A 193 -17.20 -16.83 -7.57
CA THR A 193 -15.78 -16.85 -7.16
C THR A 193 -15.25 -15.45 -6.89
N LEU A 194 -15.63 -14.47 -7.71
CA LEU A 194 -15.23 -13.08 -7.53
C LEU A 194 -15.91 -12.47 -6.29
N LYS A 195 -17.23 -12.71 -6.12
CA LYS A 195 -17.97 -12.30 -4.92
C LYS A 195 -17.39 -12.85 -3.64
N GLY A 196 -16.92 -14.11 -3.66
CA GLY A 196 -16.29 -14.75 -2.50
C GLY A 196 -14.90 -14.18 -2.16
N ALA A 197 -14.24 -13.53 -3.11
CA ALA A 197 -12.92 -12.93 -2.95
C ALA A 197 -12.96 -11.41 -2.66
N ALA A 198 -14.08 -10.74 -2.96
CA ALA A 198 -14.24 -9.30 -2.79
C ALA A 198 -14.54 -8.93 -1.33
N ASP A 199 -14.04 -7.76 -0.91
CA ASP A 199 -14.31 -7.18 0.41
C ASP A 199 -15.78 -6.73 0.54
N LEU A 200 -16.40 -6.33 -0.57
CA LEU A 200 -17.77 -5.86 -0.67
C LEU A 200 -18.49 -6.52 -1.85
N VAL A 201 -19.75 -6.86 -1.67
CA VAL A 201 -20.64 -7.22 -2.77
C VAL A 201 -21.81 -6.24 -2.75
N THR A 202 -22.02 -5.51 -3.85
CA THR A 202 -23.13 -4.55 -3.97
C THR A 202 -24.48 -5.27 -4.11
N ALA A 203 -25.55 -4.64 -3.67
CA ALA A 203 -26.90 -5.15 -3.88
C ALA A 203 -27.39 -4.91 -5.32
N GLY A 204 -26.93 -3.80 -5.93
CA GLY A 204 -27.17 -3.48 -7.33
C GLY A 204 -26.28 -4.28 -8.28
N ASP A 205 -26.82 -4.58 -9.46
CA ASP A 205 -26.07 -5.17 -10.57
C ASP A 205 -25.52 -4.07 -11.49
N HIS A 206 -24.49 -4.40 -12.28
CA HIS A 206 -23.92 -3.49 -13.29
C HIS A 206 -23.69 -2.07 -12.74
N GLY A 207 -24.04 -1.05 -13.53
CA GLY A 207 -23.92 0.37 -13.15
C GLY A 207 -24.65 0.74 -11.85
N ALA A 208 -25.74 0.07 -11.49
CA ALA A 208 -26.43 0.33 -10.23
C ALA A 208 -25.57 -0.09 -9.02
N GLY A 209 -24.79 -1.17 -9.13
CA GLY A 209 -23.82 -1.55 -8.12
C GLY A 209 -22.65 -0.56 -8.02
N VAL A 210 -22.21 0.00 -9.14
CA VAL A 210 -21.20 1.07 -9.14
C VAL A 210 -21.73 2.34 -8.47
N VAL A 211 -22.98 2.72 -8.73
CA VAL A 211 -23.64 3.86 -8.06
C VAL A 211 -23.69 3.64 -6.55
N GLU A 212 -24.09 2.44 -6.10
CA GLU A 212 -24.10 2.08 -4.67
C GLU A 212 -22.73 2.28 -4.03
N LEU A 213 -21.67 1.75 -4.64
CA LEU A 213 -20.29 1.92 -4.14
C LEU A 213 -19.85 3.38 -4.09
N ILE A 214 -20.22 4.17 -5.09
CA ILE A 214 -19.92 5.61 -5.13
C ILE A 214 -20.62 6.34 -3.98
N GLU A 215 -21.88 6.05 -3.69
CA GLU A 215 -22.59 6.66 -2.56
C GLU A 215 -21.93 6.33 -1.21
N GLU A 216 -21.45 5.09 -1.03
CA GLU A 216 -20.70 4.69 0.15
C GLU A 216 -19.36 5.46 0.27
N LEU A 217 -18.64 5.61 -0.85
CA LEU A 217 -17.41 6.41 -0.91
C LEU A 217 -17.64 7.88 -0.58
N LEU A 218 -18.74 8.45 -1.07
CA LEU A 218 -19.10 9.86 -0.82
C LEU A 218 -19.60 10.08 0.60
N ARG A 219 -20.26 9.10 1.19
CA ARG A 219 -20.85 9.20 2.52
C ARG A 219 -19.79 9.22 3.63
N ASP A 220 -18.90 8.26 3.65
CA ASP A 220 -17.94 8.09 4.75
C ASP A 220 -16.57 7.51 4.34
N ASP A 221 -16.25 7.56 3.03
CA ASP A 221 -14.98 7.02 2.49
C ASP A 221 -14.79 5.53 2.82
N LEU A 222 -15.86 4.75 2.84
CA LEU A 222 -15.96 3.33 3.22
C LEU A 222 -15.53 3.02 4.68
N ALA A 223 -15.54 4.00 5.58
CA ALA A 223 -15.11 3.81 6.97
C ALA A 223 -15.92 2.72 7.69
N SER A 224 -17.20 2.54 7.33
CA SER A 224 -18.05 1.47 7.86
C SER A 224 -17.57 0.06 7.49
N LEU A 225 -16.74 -0.10 6.45
CA LEU A 225 -16.18 -1.37 5.98
C LEU A 225 -14.81 -1.69 6.60
N GLU A 226 -14.13 -0.73 7.21
CA GLU A 226 -12.78 -0.92 7.77
C GLU A 226 -12.65 -2.15 8.69
N PRO A 227 -13.60 -2.47 9.58
CA PRO A 227 -13.51 -3.67 10.39
C PRO A 227 -13.53 -4.98 9.59
N ARG A 228 -13.96 -4.95 8.32
CA ARG A 228 -14.07 -6.10 7.42
C ARG A 228 -12.90 -6.23 6.45
N LEU A 229 -12.05 -5.20 6.32
CA LEU A 229 -10.88 -5.18 5.43
C LEU A 229 -9.66 -5.85 6.09
N GLU A 230 -9.76 -7.15 6.39
CA GLU A 230 -8.72 -7.88 7.15
C GLU A 230 -7.54 -8.35 6.31
N ARG A 231 -7.69 -8.44 4.97
CA ARG A 231 -6.66 -9.01 4.07
C ARG A 231 -5.36 -8.22 4.01
N HIS A 232 -5.38 -6.96 4.41
CA HIS A 232 -4.20 -6.09 4.47
C HIS A 232 -3.65 -5.91 5.89
N ASN A 233 -4.26 -6.54 6.90
CA ASN A 233 -3.80 -6.43 8.26
C ASN A 233 -2.36 -6.95 8.41
N VAL A 234 -1.54 -6.21 9.14
CA VAL A 234 -0.13 -6.53 9.36
C VAL A 234 0.01 -7.29 10.67
N LEU A 235 0.57 -8.49 10.62
CA LEU A 235 0.83 -9.30 11.80
C LEU A 235 1.89 -8.63 12.69
N LEU A 236 1.51 -8.26 13.90
CA LEU A 236 2.40 -7.72 14.93
C LEU A 236 3.09 -8.83 15.72
N GLY A 237 2.34 -9.87 16.07
CA GLY A 237 2.81 -11.01 16.83
C GLY A 237 1.66 -11.91 17.28
N THR A 238 1.88 -12.68 18.34
CA THR A 238 0.88 -13.58 18.91
C THR A 238 0.72 -13.35 20.42
N ASP A 239 -0.46 -13.63 20.96
CA ASP A 239 -0.66 -13.66 22.42
C ASP A 239 -0.15 -14.96 23.06
N ASP A 240 -0.28 -15.08 24.40
CA ASP A 240 0.12 -16.29 25.15
C ASP A 240 -0.69 -17.54 24.78
N GLN A 241 -1.82 -17.39 24.09
CA GLN A 241 -2.67 -18.48 23.63
C GLN A 241 -2.39 -18.87 22.18
N GLY A 242 -1.49 -18.12 21.49
CA GLY A 242 -1.15 -18.31 20.09
C GLY A 242 -2.11 -17.60 19.11
N ASN A 243 -3.02 -16.76 19.60
CA ASN A 243 -3.87 -15.95 18.73
C ASN A 243 -3.03 -14.83 18.11
N GLU A 244 -3.23 -14.59 16.82
CA GLU A 244 -2.55 -13.54 16.08
C GLU A 244 -3.06 -12.15 16.47
N ILE A 245 -2.13 -11.23 16.69
CA ILE A 245 -2.40 -9.81 16.94
C ILE A 245 -1.97 -9.04 15.72
N HIS A 246 -2.95 -8.41 15.07
CA HIS A 246 -2.76 -7.62 13.88
C HIS A 246 -2.97 -6.13 14.14
N ILE A 247 -2.35 -5.30 13.30
CA ILE A 247 -2.66 -3.88 13.17
C ILE A 247 -3.27 -3.63 11.79
N ARG A 248 -4.18 -2.70 11.74
CA ARG A 248 -4.72 -2.21 10.47
C ARG A 248 -3.71 -1.28 9.82
N PRO A 249 -3.55 -1.33 8.49
CA PRO A 249 -2.61 -0.44 7.80
C PRO A 249 -3.05 1.03 7.79
N HIS A 250 -4.31 1.32 8.14
CA HIS A 250 -4.88 2.67 8.19
C HIS A 250 -5.62 2.94 9.50
N GLY A 251 -5.63 4.20 9.93
CA GLY A 251 -6.40 4.67 11.08
C GLY A 251 -5.88 4.20 12.43
N GLU A 252 -4.62 3.79 12.53
CA GLU A 252 -4.02 3.31 13.78
C GLU A 252 -3.01 4.32 14.34
N THR A 253 -3.18 4.67 15.60
CA THR A 253 -2.18 5.42 16.35
C THR A 253 -1.56 4.49 17.38
N LEU A 254 -0.31 4.09 17.13
CA LEU A 254 0.45 3.23 18.01
C LEU A 254 1.33 4.07 18.94
N LEU A 255 1.39 3.70 20.21
CA LEU A 255 2.34 4.26 21.17
C LEU A 255 3.21 3.13 21.74
N VAL A 256 4.50 3.15 21.39
CA VAL A 256 5.51 2.22 21.89
C VAL A 256 6.32 2.88 22.98
N VAL A 257 6.32 2.27 24.16
CA VAL A 257 7.03 2.81 25.34
C VAL A 257 7.98 1.79 25.94
N GLY A 258 9.09 2.27 26.48
CA GLY A 258 10.08 1.45 27.15
C GLY A 258 11.38 2.18 27.38
N ALA A 259 12.15 1.78 28.39
CA ALA A 259 13.47 2.33 28.65
C ALA A 259 14.43 2.07 27.47
N ASP A 260 15.57 2.77 27.48
CA ASP A 260 16.63 2.53 26.50
C ASP A 260 17.07 1.06 26.50
N GLY A 261 17.28 0.54 25.29
CA GLY A 261 17.64 -0.86 25.10
C GLY A 261 16.49 -1.86 25.30
N ALA A 262 15.26 -1.43 25.59
CA ALA A 262 14.11 -2.31 25.74
C ALA A 262 13.61 -2.94 24.43
N GLY A 263 14.12 -2.52 23.25
CA GLY A 263 13.77 -3.05 21.94
C GLY A 263 12.74 -2.21 21.15
N LYS A 264 12.54 -0.93 21.54
CA LYS A 264 11.63 0.01 20.83
C LYS A 264 11.94 0.11 19.33
N SER A 265 13.19 0.44 19.00
CA SER A 265 13.65 0.61 17.61
C SER A 265 13.64 -0.71 16.83
N GLU A 266 13.86 -1.85 17.50
CA GLU A 266 13.78 -3.19 16.90
C GLU A 266 12.33 -3.51 16.48
N LEU A 267 11.36 -3.24 17.36
CA LEU A 267 9.92 -3.42 17.07
C LEU A 267 9.48 -2.49 15.93
N ALA A 268 9.87 -1.22 15.98
CA ALA A 268 9.53 -0.24 14.94
C ALA A 268 10.13 -0.64 13.57
N THR A 269 11.40 -1.06 13.53
CA THR A 269 12.06 -1.55 12.32
C THR A 269 11.33 -2.77 11.75
N GLY A 270 10.99 -3.75 12.59
CA GLY A 270 10.25 -4.94 12.16
C GLY A 270 8.85 -4.60 11.61
N LEU A 271 8.17 -3.62 12.18
CA LEU A 271 6.89 -3.13 11.64
C LEU A 271 7.08 -2.45 10.28
N MET A 272 8.06 -1.56 10.14
CA MET A 272 8.35 -0.88 8.88
C MET A 272 8.74 -1.85 7.76
N GLU A 273 9.48 -2.92 8.06
CA GLU A 273 9.82 -3.98 7.11
C GLU A 273 8.56 -4.71 6.60
N LYS A 274 7.62 -5.01 7.50
CA LYS A 274 6.34 -5.63 7.13
C LYS A 274 5.47 -4.70 6.30
N LEU A 275 5.38 -3.41 6.67
CA LEU A 275 4.68 -2.39 5.88
C LEU A 275 5.29 -2.28 4.48
N ALA A 276 6.62 -2.20 4.37
CA ALA A 276 7.31 -2.15 3.09
C ALA A 276 7.13 -3.42 2.24
N ALA A 277 7.07 -4.60 2.87
CA ALA A 277 6.79 -5.86 2.18
C ALA A 277 5.36 -5.88 1.61
N ALA A 278 4.42 -5.26 2.31
CA ALA A 278 3.04 -5.06 1.87
C ALA A 278 2.86 -3.81 0.98
N SER A 279 3.94 -3.16 0.54
CA SER A 279 3.94 -1.97 -0.34
C SER A 279 3.33 -0.70 0.28
N TYR A 280 3.22 -0.62 1.60
CA TYR A 280 2.91 0.64 2.29
C TYR A 280 4.16 1.50 2.43
N SER A 281 4.05 2.78 2.10
CA SER A 281 5.12 3.75 2.28
C SER A 281 5.06 4.39 3.67
N PHE A 282 6.23 4.78 4.19
CA PHE A 282 6.34 5.42 5.49
C PHE A 282 7.37 6.57 5.49
N CYS A 283 7.21 7.46 6.46
CA CYS A 283 8.16 8.52 6.78
C CYS A 283 8.56 8.42 8.24
N VAL A 284 9.85 8.17 8.51
CA VAL A 284 10.41 8.11 9.87
C VAL A 284 11.02 9.45 10.22
N ILE A 285 10.62 10.04 11.32
CA ILE A 285 11.30 11.18 11.95
C ILE A 285 12.26 10.61 12.96
N ASP A 286 13.53 10.54 12.59
CA ASP A 286 14.61 9.87 13.30
C ASP A 286 15.49 10.91 14.01
N VAL A 287 15.30 11.04 15.31
CA VAL A 287 15.97 12.06 16.13
C VAL A 287 17.44 11.72 16.39
N GLU A 288 17.76 10.44 16.55
CA GLU A 288 19.09 9.97 16.96
C GLU A 288 19.92 9.41 15.80
N GLY A 289 19.31 9.03 14.68
CA GLY A 289 19.98 8.44 13.52
C GLY A 289 20.03 6.92 13.53
N ASP A 290 19.10 6.27 14.21
CA ASP A 290 19.06 4.82 14.45
C ASP A 290 18.48 4.01 13.29
N TYR A 291 17.72 4.65 12.40
CA TYR A 291 16.93 3.98 11.35
C TYR A 291 17.58 4.02 9.97
N GLY A 292 18.83 4.43 9.87
CA GLY A 292 19.53 4.60 8.57
C GLY A 292 19.67 3.31 7.73
N THR A 293 19.40 2.14 8.30
CA THR A 293 19.50 0.83 7.62
C THR A 293 18.15 0.16 7.36
N VAL A 294 17.05 0.87 7.56
CA VAL A 294 15.71 0.32 7.29
C VAL A 294 15.55 -0.01 5.80
N ALA A 295 15.19 -1.26 5.51
CA ALA A 295 15.05 -1.74 4.14
C ALA A 295 13.98 -0.96 3.37
N LYS A 296 14.23 -0.74 2.07
CA LYS A 296 13.31 -0.01 1.16
C LYS A 296 13.00 1.44 1.55
N ALA A 297 13.85 2.06 2.38
CA ALA A 297 13.74 3.48 2.72
C ALA A 297 15.01 4.23 2.33
N VAL A 298 14.86 5.48 1.93
CA VAL A 298 15.98 6.39 1.63
C VAL A 298 16.21 7.26 2.85
N SER A 299 17.44 7.22 3.40
CA SER A 299 17.84 8.11 4.49
C SER A 299 18.21 9.49 3.96
N LEU A 300 17.55 10.51 4.49
CA LEU A 300 17.81 11.93 4.21
C LEU A 300 18.32 12.62 5.46
N GLY A 301 19.42 13.33 5.33
CA GLY A 301 20.14 13.95 6.45
C GLY A 301 21.25 13.07 7.01
N SER A 302 22.14 13.70 7.78
CA SER A 302 23.28 13.11 8.47
C SER A 302 23.71 14.02 9.60
N PRO A 303 24.59 13.59 10.52
CA PRO A 303 25.14 14.46 11.56
C PRO A 303 25.83 15.74 11.04
N SER A 304 26.31 15.73 9.79
CA SER A 304 26.99 16.87 9.18
C SER A 304 26.12 17.70 8.23
N ARG A 305 24.96 17.17 7.81
CA ARG A 305 24.05 17.83 6.88
C ARG A 305 22.59 17.53 7.27
N PRO A 306 21.87 18.49 7.87
CA PRO A 306 20.45 18.34 8.14
C PRO A 306 19.64 18.15 6.86
N PRO A 307 18.53 17.40 6.89
CA PRO A 307 17.63 17.25 5.75
C PRO A 307 16.80 18.53 5.56
N THR A 308 16.24 18.72 4.36
CA THR A 308 15.28 19.79 4.09
C THR A 308 13.89 19.22 3.82
N ALA A 309 12.83 19.96 4.16
CA ALA A 309 11.46 19.55 3.90
C ALA A 309 11.22 19.28 2.40
N ASN A 310 11.84 20.08 1.51
CA ASN A 310 11.68 19.91 0.05
C ASN A 310 12.30 18.58 -0.45
N GLU A 311 13.45 18.16 0.07
CA GLU A 311 14.06 16.87 -0.29
C GLU A 311 13.15 15.71 0.13
N ILE A 312 12.59 15.78 1.33
CA ILE A 312 11.68 14.77 1.87
C ILE A 312 10.43 14.66 1.01
N LEU A 313 9.77 15.79 0.73
CA LEU A 313 8.54 15.80 -0.07
C LEU A 313 8.78 15.35 -1.52
N LYS A 314 9.93 15.74 -2.11
CA LYS A 314 10.31 15.29 -3.45
C LYS A 314 10.48 13.78 -3.51
N LEU A 315 11.12 13.18 -2.49
CA LEU A 315 11.28 11.72 -2.41
C LEU A 315 9.93 11.02 -2.24
N LEU A 316 9.10 11.48 -1.29
CA LEU A 316 7.84 10.83 -0.95
C LEU A 316 6.75 10.97 -2.05
N ARG A 317 6.91 11.86 -3.03
CA ARG A 317 6.06 11.90 -4.24
C ARG A 317 6.28 10.67 -5.13
N GLY A 318 7.47 10.10 -5.14
CA GLY A 318 7.75 8.88 -5.91
C GLY A 318 6.91 7.70 -5.45
N ALA A 319 6.37 6.91 -6.39
CA ALA A 319 5.60 5.71 -6.07
C ALA A 319 6.44 4.73 -5.26
N GLY A 320 5.85 4.19 -4.16
CA GLY A 320 6.51 3.19 -3.32
C GLY A 320 7.73 3.68 -2.53
N GLN A 321 8.03 4.99 -2.52
CA GLN A 321 9.17 5.52 -1.79
C GLN A 321 8.84 5.74 -0.31
N SER A 322 9.79 5.35 0.55
CA SER A 322 9.77 5.61 2.00
C SER A 322 11.00 6.42 2.39
N ALA A 323 10.88 7.26 3.41
CA ALA A 323 11.94 8.15 3.87
C ALA A 323 12.30 7.88 5.34
N VAL A 324 13.59 7.97 5.65
CA VAL A 324 14.11 8.15 7.01
C VAL A 324 14.70 9.57 7.08
N VAL A 325 14.09 10.41 7.89
CA VAL A 325 14.46 11.81 8.08
C VAL A 325 15.37 11.89 9.30
N ASN A 326 16.67 11.83 9.07
CA ASN A 326 17.69 11.86 10.12
C ASN A 326 17.93 13.27 10.63
N LEU A 327 17.50 13.57 11.85
CA LEU A 327 17.60 14.84 12.52
C LEU A 327 18.84 14.96 13.44
N SER A 328 19.72 13.96 13.49
CA SER A 328 20.90 13.98 14.39
C SER A 328 21.86 15.15 14.12
N GLY A 329 21.83 15.72 12.90
CA GLY A 329 22.59 16.95 12.55
C GLY A 329 21.92 18.26 12.97
N LEU A 330 20.66 18.22 13.47
CA LEU A 330 19.98 19.42 13.98
C LEU A 330 20.22 19.58 15.48
N PRO A 331 20.50 20.81 15.97
CA PRO A 331 20.43 21.13 17.39
C PRO A 331 19.05 20.76 17.98
N ALA A 332 18.99 20.36 19.24
CA ALA A 332 17.74 19.98 19.87
C ALA A 332 16.64 21.10 19.79
N SER A 333 17.08 22.37 19.88
CA SER A 333 16.18 23.53 19.73
C SER A 333 15.51 23.65 18.37
N ASP A 334 16.11 23.07 17.31
CA ASP A 334 15.68 23.27 15.93
C ASP A 334 14.86 22.07 15.41
N ARG A 335 14.87 20.92 16.11
CA ARG A 335 14.19 19.69 15.72
C ARG A 335 12.67 19.87 15.69
N ARG A 336 12.11 20.46 16.76
CA ARG A 336 10.69 20.74 16.82
C ARG A 336 10.23 21.79 15.80
N PRO A 337 10.86 22.96 15.63
CA PRO A 337 10.56 23.89 14.54
C PRO A 337 10.60 23.22 13.16
N PHE A 338 11.56 22.33 12.92
CA PHE A 338 11.63 21.56 11.68
C PHE A 338 10.39 20.65 11.50
N LEU A 339 9.98 19.92 12.54
CA LEU A 339 8.77 19.08 12.49
C LEU A 339 7.52 19.94 12.23
N MET A 340 7.40 21.13 12.86
CA MET A 340 6.32 22.09 12.67
C MET A 340 6.21 22.55 11.21
N ASP A 341 7.35 22.77 10.54
CA ASP A 341 7.40 23.12 9.11
C ASP A 341 7.07 21.95 8.21
N LEU A 342 7.51 20.74 8.55
CA LEU A 342 7.35 19.53 7.73
C LEU A 342 5.91 18.99 7.79
N THR A 343 5.29 18.94 8.97
CA THR A 343 4.01 18.27 9.20
C THR A 343 2.87 18.77 8.31
N PRO A 344 2.58 20.09 8.18
CA PRO A 344 1.52 20.57 7.30
C PRO A 344 1.78 20.22 5.82
N LYS A 345 3.04 20.21 5.41
CA LYS A 345 3.44 19.84 4.03
C LYS A 345 3.24 18.35 3.77
N LEU A 346 3.51 17.50 4.78
CA LEU A 346 3.20 16.06 4.70
C LEU A 346 1.70 15.83 4.65
N ALA A 347 0.91 16.57 5.42
CA ALA A 347 -0.55 16.49 5.37
C ALA A 347 -1.10 16.87 3.99
N GLU A 348 -0.58 17.94 3.37
CA GLU A 348 -0.93 18.33 2.01
C GLU A 348 -0.55 17.26 0.97
N LEU A 349 0.64 16.67 1.08
CA LEU A 349 1.08 15.58 0.22
C LEU A 349 0.14 14.36 0.37
N ARG A 350 -0.20 13.98 1.60
CA ARG A 350 -1.13 12.89 1.89
C ARG A 350 -2.53 13.15 1.31
N ALA A 351 -3.04 14.35 1.44
CA ALA A 351 -4.35 14.71 0.89
C ALA A 351 -4.43 14.53 -0.62
N ARG A 352 -3.30 14.70 -1.34
CA ARG A 352 -3.22 14.57 -2.80
C ARG A 352 -2.88 13.16 -3.27
N SER A 353 -2.01 12.46 -2.56
CA SER A 353 -1.42 11.18 -3.02
C SER A 353 -1.72 9.99 -2.12
N GLY A 354 -2.37 10.20 -0.95
CA GLY A 354 -2.57 9.19 0.08
C GLY A 354 -1.28 8.74 0.77
N ARG A 355 -0.14 9.34 0.48
CA ARG A 355 1.19 8.93 0.95
C ARG A 355 1.94 10.02 1.68
N PRO A 356 2.86 9.67 2.62
CA PRO A 356 3.18 8.33 3.12
C PRO A 356 2.00 7.75 3.93
N HIS A 357 1.79 6.44 3.90
CA HIS A 357 0.69 5.76 4.61
C HIS A 357 0.92 5.80 6.12
N TRP A 358 2.19 5.70 6.55
CA TRP A 358 2.59 5.75 7.95
C TRP A 358 3.59 6.86 8.23
N VAL A 359 3.45 7.50 9.39
CA VAL A 359 4.49 8.35 9.98
C VAL A 359 4.98 7.69 11.25
N VAL A 360 6.29 7.57 11.41
CA VAL A 360 6.95 7.07 12.62
C VAL A 360 7.68 8.24 13.25
N VAL A 361 7.38 8.52 14.50
CA VAL A 361 8.00 9.61 15.26
C VAL A 361 8.81 9.00 16.39
N ASP A 362 10.11 8.96 16.20
CA ASP A 362 11.03 8.49 17.23
C ASP A 362 11.31 9.59 18.26
N GLU A 363 11.63 9.19 19.48
CA GLU A 363 11.82 10.09 20.62
C GLU A 363 10.73 11.17 20.68
N THR A 364 9.46 10.73 20.60
CA THR A 364 8.28 11.63 20.52
C THR A 364 8.29 12.69 21.60
N HIS A 365 8.84 12.41 22.77
CA HIS A 365 8.90 13.34 23.88
C HIS A 365 9.81 14.56 23.62
N ASP A 366 10.81 14.44 22.75
CA ASP A 366 11.66 15.58 22.34
C ASP A 366 10.92 16.51 21.38
N LEU A 367 10.03 15.97 20.57
CA LEU A 367 9.32 16.67 19.51
C LEU A 367 7.94 17.18 19.96
N LEU A 368 7.25 16.41 20.81
CA LEU A 368 5.91 16.65 21.32
C LEU A 368 5.85 16.50 22.86
N PRO A 369 6.59 17.33 23.61
CA PRO A 369 6.71 17.21 25.06
C PRO A 369 5.41 17.56 25.80
N ALA A 370 5.18 16.91 26.93
CA ALA A 370 3.95 17.01 27.74
C ALA A 370 3.61 18.42 28.25
N ASN A 371 4.61 19.30 28.40
CA ASN A 371 4.48 20.64 28.95
C ASN A 371 4.10 21.72 27.92
N GLU A 372 3.95 21.35 26.66
CA GLU A 372 3.59 22.27 25.59
C GLU A 372 2.25 21.90 24.95
N ALA A 373 1.43 22.92 24.71
CA ALA A 373 0.18 22.73 23.98
C ALA A 373 0.48 22.35 22.52
N SER A 374 -0.02 21.20 22.10
CA SER A 374 0.17 20.68 20.75
C SER A 374 -0.97 21.02 19.80
N GLY A 375 -1.78 22.00 20.13
CA GLY A 375 -3.06 22.34 19.47
C GLY A 375 -3.05 22.50 17.94
N GLU A 376 -1.86 22.57 17.31
CA GLU A 376 -1.69 22.64 15.85
C GLU A 376 -0.66 21.62 15.31
N LEU A 377 -0.08 20.77 16.17
CA LEU A 377 1.10 19.97 15.86
C LEU A 377 0.83 18.58 15.28
N LEU A 378 -0.41 18.13 15.33
CA LEU A 378 -0.85 16.88 14.72
C LEU A 378 -2.01 17.15 13.76
N PRO A 379 -1.78 17.80 12.63
CA PRO A 379 -2.67 17.69 11.48
C PRO A 379 -2.36 16.38 10.74
N LEU A 380 -2.15 15.31 11.50
CA LEU A 380 -2.32 13.97 11.00
C LEU A 380 -3.81 13.74 11.17
N GLY A 381 -4.59 13.94 10.08
CA GLY A 381 -6.05 13.95 10.13
C GLY A 381 -6.62 12.63 10.64
N ASP A 382 -7.90 12.64 11.01
CA ASP A 382 -8.64 11.44 11.36
C ASP A 382 -8.47 10.38 10.25
N GLY A 383 -8.09 9.16 10.66
CA GLY A 383 -7.88 8.03 9.73
C GLY A 383 -6.44 7.83 9.24
N GLU A 384 -5.47 8.60 9.73
CA GLU A 384 -4.05 8.43 9.40
C GLU A 384 -3.34 7.50 10.40
N SER A 385 -2.31 6.78 9.91
CA SER A 385 -1.55 5.86 10.75
C SER A 385 -0.25 6.47 11.23
N VAL A 386 -0.04 6.44 12.56
CA VAL A 386 1.15 7.00 13.22
C VAL A 386 1.70 6.01 14.24
N LEU A 387 3.02 5.87 14.28
CA LEU A 387 3.74 5.18 15.34
C LEU A 387 4.54 6.21 16.15
N HIS A 388 4.18 6.38 17.40
CA HIS A 388 4.94 7.16 18.38
C HIS A 388 5.83 6.26 19.22
N ILE A 389 7.07 6.67 19.41
CA ILE A 389 8.07 5.96 20.22
C ILE A 389 8.57 6.89 21.31
N THR A 390 8.56 6.46 22.57
CA THR A 390 9.03 7.27 23.70
C THR A 390 9.51 6.38 24.84
N GLU A 391 10.29 6.93 25.75
CA GLU A 391 10.67 6.21 26.97
C GLU A 391 9.50 6.05 27.94
N ARG A 392 8.67 7.09 28.10
CA ARG A 392 7.59 7.14 29.10
C ARG A 392 6.38 7.93 28.61
N PRO A 393 5.15 7.47 28.94
CA PRO A 393 3.92 8.15 28.52
C PRO A 393 3.78 9.57 29.07
N ASN A 394 4.24 9.82 30.30
CA ASN A 394 4.11 11.12 30.95
C ASN A 394 5.00 12.23 30.36
N LEU A 395 5.91 11.89 29.47
CA LEU A 395 6.76 12.85 28.75
C LEU A 395 6.14 13.38 27.46
N VAL A 396 5.04 12.78 27.00
CA VAL A 396 4.39 13.10 25.72
C VAL A 396 3.08 13.84 25.95
N THR A 397 2.69 14.66 24.96
CA THR A 397 1.44 15.44 25.03
C THR A 397 0.20 14.56 25.21
N ARG A 398 -0.83 15.08 25.87
CA ARG A 398 -2.08 14.35 26.12
C ARG A 398 -2.85 14.01 24.86
N GLU A 399 -2.69 14.79 23.82
CA GLU A 399 -3.32 14.57 22.52
C GLU A 399 -2.84 13.25 21.89
N VAL A 400 -1.53 12.99 21.88
CA VAL A 400 -0.96 11.71 21.43
C VAL A 400 -1.50 10.55 22.28
N LEU A 401 -1.54 10.72 23.61
CA LEU A 401 -2.02 9.67 24.51
C LEU A 401 -3.50 9.34 24.28
N ARG A 402 -4.34 10.34 24.04
CA ARG A 402 -5.78 10.15 23.78
C ARG A 402 -6.07 9.56 22.41
N ALA A 403 -5.24 9.87 21.41
CA ALA A 403 -5.35 9.31 20.07
C ALA A 403 -4.85 7.85 19.97
N THR A 404 -4.16 7.34 21.02
CA THR A 404 -3.56 6.00 20.99
C THR A 404 -4.62 4.92 20.87
N SER A 405 -4.63 4.20 19.74
CA SER A 405 -5.49 3.04 19.51
C SER A 405 -4.86 1.74 19.99
N LEU A 406 -3.52 1.65 19.97
CA LEU A 406 -2.75 0.51 20.46
C LEU A 406 -1.54 0.98 21.27
N PHE A 407 -1.56 0.68 22.57
CA PHE A 407 -0.45 0.90 23.49
C PHE A 407 0.42 -0.35 23.58
N ILE A 408 1.75 -0.20 23.50
CA ILE A 408 2.71 -1.29 23.57
C ILE A 408 3.84 -0.91 24.54
N ALA A 409 4.01 -1.65 25.61
CA ALA A 409 5.07 -1.43 26.58
C ALA A 409 6.10 -2.57 26.58
N LEU A 410 7.37 -2.20 26.57
CA LEU A 410 8.51 -3.08 26.48
C LEU A 410 9.34 -3.07 27.77
N GLY A 411 10.01 -4.21 28.03
CA GLY A 411 10.99 -4.33 29.13
C GLY A 411 10.39 -4.49 30.51
N ALA A 412 11.26 -4.48 31.52
CA ALA A 412 10.91 -4.83 32.90
C ALA A 412 9.85 -3.90 33.54
N SER A 413 9.76 -2.65 33.10
CA SER A 413 8.83 -1.64 33.63
C SER A 413 7.49 -1.58 32.89
N ALA A 414 7.19 -2.51 31.96
CA ALA A 414 6.00 -2.46 31.11
C ALA A 414 4.69 -2.26 31.89
N GLN A 415 4.51 -2.94 33.03
CA GLN A 415 3.31 -2.77 33.85
C GLN A 415 3.23 -1.36 34.48
N THR A 416 4.35 -0.81 34.92
CA THR A 416 4.42 0.56 35.46
C THR A 416 4.11 1.58 34.40
N LEU A 417 4.64 1.40 33.17
CA LEU A 417 4.37 2.26 32.01
C LEU A 417 2.91 2.23 31.60
N LEU A 418 2.24 1.07 31.67
CA LEU A 418 0.80 0.96 31.47
C LEU A 418 0.01 1.74 32.53
N ASP A 419 0.39 1.61 33.78
CA ASP A 419 -0.26 2.34 34.88
C ASP A 419 -0.08 3.87 34.72
N GLU A 420 1.12 4.32 34.31
CA GLU A 420 1.38 5.73 33.99
C GLU A 420 0.54 6.22 32.79
N PHE A 421 0.45 5.42 31.72
CA PHE A 421 -0.37 5.73 30.57
C PHE A 421 -1.84 5.95 30.97
N CYS A 422 -2.41 5.04 31.75
CA CYS A 422 -3.77 5.18 32.26
C CYS A 422 -3.93 6.44 33.11
N GLN A 423 -2.98 6.72 33.99
CA GLN A 423 -3.02 7.91 34.85
C GLN A 423 -3.02 9.23 34.07
N VAL A 424 -2.13 9.34 33.05
CA VAL A 424 -1.98 10.59 32.28
C VAL A 424 -3.10 10.76 31.24
N SER A 425 -3.54 9.67 30.60
CA SER A 425 -4.63 9.68 29.62
C SER A 425 -6.01 9.82 30.26
N GLY A 426 -6.14 9.53 31.57
CA GLY A 426 -7.41 9.53 32.29
C GLY A 426 -8.25 8.27 32.08
N LEU A 427 -7.62 7.19 31.59
CA LEU A 427 -8.28 5.90 31.38
C LEU A 427 -8.27 5.06 32.66
N GLU A 428 -9.29 4.20 32.80
CA GLU A 428 -9.37 3.27 33.92
C GLU A 428 -8.26 2.22 33.82
N ARG A 429 -7.60 1.92 34.97
CA ARG A 429 -6.52 0.92 35.01
C ARG A 429 -7.08 -0.48 34.83
N PRO A 430 -6.52 -1.30 33.93
CA PRO A 430 -6.87 -2.71 33.84
C PRO A 430 -6.56 -3.45 35.16
N VAL A 431 -7.47 -4.32 35.56
CA VAL A 431 -7.30 -5.13 36.79
C VAL A 431 -6.19 -6.17 36.65
N THR A 432 -5.98 -6.67 35.43
CA THR A 432 -4.99 -7.70 35.14
C THR A 432 -3.56 -7.18 35.35
N ARG A 433 -2.74 -7.96 36.07
CA ARG A 433 -1.32 -7.70 36.27
C ARG A 433 -0.49 -8.75 35.53
N PHE A 434 0.60 -8.31 34.93
CA PHE A 434 1.49 -9.14 34.14
C PHE A 434 2.88 -9.18 34.77
N ALA A 435 3.52 -10.36 34.68
CA ALA A 435 4.95 -10.44 34.92
C ALA A 435 5.70 -9.64 33.82
N PRO A 436 6.88 -9.07 34.14
CA PRO A 436 7.69 -8.34 33.18
C PRO A 436 7.87 -9.11 31.87
N PRO A 437 7.64 -8.48 30.70
CA PRO A 437 7.92 -9.08 29.40
C PRO A 437 9.41 -9.43 29.26
N LYS A 438 9.71 -10.57 28.66
CA LYS A 438 11.07 -10.96 28.28
C LYS A 438 11.49 -10.26 26.98
N LYS A 439 12.76 -10.47 26.60
CA LYS A 439 13.22 -10.01 25.29
C LYS A 439 12.39 -10.68 24.17
N GLY A 440 11.85 -9.89 23.25
CA GLY A 440 10.92 -10.34 22.21
C GLY A 440 9.45 -10.39 22.64
N GLU A 441 9.15 -10.03 23.89
CA GLU A 441 7.80 -9.90 24.41
C GLU A 441 7.47 -8.43 24.72
N ALA A 442 6.19 -8.08 24.69
CA ALA A 442 5.65 -6.77 25.09
C ALA A 442 4.33 -6.94 25.85
N LEU A 443 3.89 -5.89 26.49
CA LEU A 443 2.51 -5.76 26.98
C LEU A 443 1.76 -4.90 25.99
N ALA A 444 0.69 -5.40 25.38
CA ALA A 444 -0.10 -4.70 24.39
C ALA A 444 -1.55 -4.48 24.86
N TRP A 445 -2.12 -3.32 24.57
CA TRP A 445 -3.49 -2.98 24.94
C TRP A 445 -4.16 -2.02 23.95
N ARG A 446 -5.42 -2.32 23.60
CA ARG A 446 -6.30 -1.45 22.78
C ARG A 446 -7.32 -0.76 23.69
N PRO A 447 -7.06 0.46 24.18
CA PRO A 447 -7.88 1.10 25.21
C PRO A 447 -9.31 1.42 24.73
N ALA A 448 -9.50 1.72 23.45
CA ALA A 448 -10.80 2.08 22.89
C ALA A 448 -11.73 0.88 22.59
N SER A 449 -11.21 -0.35 22.63
CA SER A 449 -12.00 -1.54 22.32
C SER A 449 -12.84 -1.95 23.55
N PRO A 450 -14.16 -2.14 23.42
CA PRO A 450 -15.01 -2.58 24.53
C PRO A 450 -14.50 -3.90 25.13
N ASN A 451 -14.33 -3.94 26.45
CA ASN A 451 -13.82 -5.09 27.22
C ASN A 451 -12.39 -5.56 26.85
N ALA A 452 -11.63 -4.77 26.08
CA ALA A 452 -10.25 -5.13 25.76
C ALA A 452 -9.40 -5.14 27.04
N ARG A 453 -8.72 -6.26 27.25
CA ARG A 453 -7.74 -6.43 28.33
C ARG A 453 -6.35 -6.35 27.74
N PRO A 454 -5.36 -5.83 28.49
CA PRO A 454 -3.98 -5.97 28.09
C PRO A 454 -3.64 -7.44 27.89
N VAL A 455 -2.80 -7.70 26.90
CA VAL A 455 -2.31 -9.05 26.59
C VAL A 455 -0.80 -9.03 26.51
N ARG A 456 -0.17 -10.17 26.77
CA ARG A 456 1.23 -10.36 26.45
C ARG A 456 1.34 -10.60 24.96
N LEU A 457 2.18 -9.83 24.30
CA LEU A 457 2.47 -9.91 22.88
C LEU A 457 3.84 -10.56 22.69
N ASN A 458 3.90 -11.70 22.03
CA ASN A 458 5.12 -12.28 21.49
C ASN A 458 5.38 -11.64 20.15
N ILE A 459 6.37 -10.75 20.07
CA ILE A 459 6.65 -9.93 18.88
C ILE A 459 7.16 -10.85 17.77
N ALA A 460 6.53 -10.78 16.60
CA ALA A 460 7.01 -11.51 15.43
C ALA A 460 8.38 -10.95 14.98
N ALA A 461 9.37 -11.83 14.90
CA ALA A 461 10.73 -11.46 14.52
C ALA A 461 10.77 -10.70 13.18
N PRO A 462 11.66 -9.69 13.01
CA PRO A 462 11.91 -9.06 11.74
C PRO A 462 12.38 -10.09 10.71
N GLN A 463 11.98 -9.94 9.45
CA GLN A 463 12.32 -10.90 8.38
C GLN A 463 13.81 -10.84 8.00
N HIS A 464 14.49 -9.74 8.31
CA HIS A 464 15.93 -9.55 8.10
C HIS A 464 16.57 -9.19 9.44
N GLY A 465 17.30 -10.12 10.03
CA GLY A 465 18.06 -9.87 11.27
C GLY A 465 19.09 -8.76 11.05
N ARG A 466 19.17 -7.78 11.94
CA ARG A 466 20.29 -6.82 12.03
C ARG A 466 21.59 -7.61 12.00
N ALA A 467 22.42 -7.41 10.99
CA ALA A 467 23.83 -7.72 11.08
C ALA A 467 24.36 -6.88 12.24
N ALA A 468 24.81 -7.53 13.31
CA ALA A 468 25.28 -6.87 14.51
C ALA A 468 26.36 -5.85 14.14
N ALA A 469 26.05 -4.57 14.28
CA ALA A 469 27.05 -3.50 14.37
C ALA A 469 27.70 -3.63 15.75
N GLY A 470 28.64 -4.55 15.84
CA GLY A 470 29.38 -4.88 17.06
C GLY A 470 30.87 -4.93 16.77
N ALA A 471 31.60 -4.00 17.39
CA ALA A 471 33.04 -4.03 17.63
C ALA A 471 33.96 -3.73 16.44
N ALA A 472 34.18 -2.45 16.17
CA ALA A 472 35.42 -1.97 15.61
C ALA A 472 36.22 -1.22 16.68
N SER A 473 36.94 -1.93 17.54
CA SER A 473 38.09 -1.41 18.27
C SER A 473 39.09 -2.54 18.48
N GLY A 474 40.14 -2.53 17.68
CA GLY A 474 41.24 -3.47 17.76
C GLY A 474 42.25 -3.20 16.67
N VAL A 475 43.12 -2.22 16.93
CA VAL A 475 44.32 -1.97 16.14
C VAL A 475 45.22 -3.18 16.16
N GLY A 476 45.59 -3.70 15.01
CA GLY A 476 46.58 -4.73 14.83
C GLY A 476 47.17 -4.65 13.42
N LYS A 477 48.29 -3.88 13.29
CA LYS A 477 49.18 -3.94 12.12
C LYS A 477 49.81 -5.32 12.06
N THR A 478 49.82 -5.97 10.89
CA THR A 478 50.97 -6.71 10.35
C THR A 478 50.71 -7.26 8.95
N GLY A 479 51.66 -7.08 8.03
CA GLY A 479 52.10 -8.07 7.09
C GLY A 479 51.42 -8.07 5.69
N ILE A 480 52.06 -7.36 4.79
CA ILE A 480 51.92 -7.52 3.31
C ILE A 480 52.52 -8.85 2.92
N GLU A 481 51.75 -9.73 2.29
CA GLU A 481 52.30 -10.72 1.35
C GLU A 481 51.38 -10.87 0.12
N ARG A 482 51.99 -10.58 -1.07
CA ARG A 482 51.39 -10.85 -2.37
C ARG A 482 51.64 -12.32 -2.75
N PRO A 483 50.70 -13.05 -3.30
CA PRO A 483 51.06 -14.21 -4.11
C PRO A 483 51.04 -13.87 -5.61
N ALA A 484 51.98 -14.60 -6.27
CA ALA A 484 52.44 -14.48 -7.62
C ALA A 484 51.40 -14.79 -8.67
N ARG A 485 51.60 -14.20 -9.87
CA ARG A 485 50.98 -14.53 -11.15
C ARG A 485 51.35 -15.97 -11.57
N ALA A 486 50.37 -16.76 -11.96
CA ALA A 486 50.57 -17.90 -12.83
C ALA A 486 49.94 -17.64 -14.23
N ARG A 487 50.81 -17.77 -15.23
CA ARG A 487 50.48 -17.79 -16.67
C ARG A 487 49.88 -19.15 -17.03
N THR A 488 49.05 -19.15 -18.06
CA THR A 488 48.99 -20.10 -19.18
C THR A 488 47.67 -19.88 -19.89
N GLY A 489 47.52 -19.67 -21.08
CA GLY A 489 47.83 -20.27 -22.34
C GLY A 489 46.66 -21.10 -22.86
N PRO A 490 46.30 -21.02 -24.13
CA PRO A 490 44.99 -21.38 -24.68
C PRO A 490 44.92 -22.85 -25.13
N LEU A 491 43.69 -23.41 -25.16
CA LEU A 491 43.40 -24.63 -25.98
C LEU A 491 41.92 -24.68 -26.38
N HIS A 492 41.75 -24.69 -27.70
CA HIS A 492 40.71 -25.22 -28.62
C HIS A 492 39.25 -24.92 -28.30
#